data_4e961fe5387210b782f30210942738fb
#
_entry.id   4e961fe5387210b782f30210942738fb
#
_cell.length_a   1.000
_cell.length_b   1.000
_cell.length_c   1.000
_cell.angle_alpha   90.00
_cell.angle_beta   90.00
_cell.angle_gamma   90.00
#
_symmetry.space_group_name_H-M   'P 1'
#
loop_
_entity.id
_entity.type
_entity.pdbx_description
1 polymer ?
#
loop_
_entity_poly.entity_id
_entity_poly.type
_entity_poly.pdbx_seq_one_letter_code
_entity_poly.pdbx_strand_id
1 'polypeptide(L)'
;QTDRLIKTVPEVLSVYGKAGRSDSATDPAPLEMFETTIQFKPRSQWRAGMTPDRLVEELDRTVRVPGLSNIWVPPIRNRIDMLATGIKSPVGVKVAGADLATIDRLTGQIETAIKQVPGVSSALAERLTGGRYIDVDIRRDDAARYGLNIADVQDVVAGAVGGMEVGQTVEGLQRYAINLRYPRELRDSLEALRTLPIVSPRGQRLVLSDVARIAISDGPPMLRSENARLAGFVYVDIRGRDLRGAVKEMQRVVAEQVDLPPGYSVSWSGQFEFLERATAKLKLVVPVTLLIIFVLLYLTFRRLDEALLIMATLPFALVGGVWFLWLLGHNLSVASVVGFIALAGVAAEFGVIMLIYLKQAWQDRIDAGRTDEPSLLEAIREGAVLRVRPKAMTVATIVAGLLPLFWGSGTGSEVMQRIAAPMVGGMISAPLLSLLVVPVMYRLMRRPRGGPP
;
A
#
# COMPACT_ATOMS: atom_id res chain seq x y z
N GLN A 1 23.62 17.54 2.52
CA GLN A 1 24.44 16.51 1.85
C GLN A 1 23.57 15.60 0.99
N THR A 2 22.49 15.04 1.52
CA THR A 2 21.56 14.16 0.79
C THR A 2 21.03 14.81 -0.49
N ASP A 3 20.51 16.03 -0.42
CA ASP A 3 19.99 16.75 -1.58
C ASP A 3 21.07 17.00 -2.65
N ARG A 4 22.31 17.27 -2.23
CA ARG A 4 23.44 17.42 -3.17
C ARG A 4 23.73 16.11 -3.89
N LEU A 5 23.70 14.98 -3.20
CA LEU A 5 23.90 13.65 -3.81
C LEU A 5 22.76 13.33 -4.79
N ILE A 6 21.52 13.54 -4.41
CA ILE A 6 20.36 13.32 -5.28
C ILE A 6 20.47 14.17 -6.55
N LYS A 7 20.90 15.42 -6.42
CA LYS A 7 21.02 16.35 -7.55
C LYS A 7 22.10 15.95 -8.56
N THR A 8 23.02 15.05 -8.22
CA THR A 8 24.02 14.54 -9.18
C THR A 8 23.42 13.59 -10.23
N VAL A 9 22.23 13.03 -9.97
CA VAL A 9 21.55 12.13 -10.92
C VAL A 9 20.96 12.95 -12.06
N PRO A 10 21.30 12.67 -13.33
CA PRO A 10 20.96 13.53 -14.47
C PRO A 10 19.46 13.74 -14.70
N GLU A 11 18.62 12.79 -14.34
CA GLU A 11 17.17 12.85 -14.48
C GLU A 11 16.49 13.76 -13.44
N VAL A 12 17.20 14.18 -12.40
CA VAL A 12 16.66 15.04 -11.36
C VAL A 12 16.58 16.48 -11.83
N LEU A 13 15.39 17.06 -11.84
CA LEU A 13 15.13 18.46 -12.16
C LEU A 13 15.37 19.35 -10.94
N SER A 14 14.73 19.03 -9.83
CA SER A 14 14.88 19.73 -8.55
C SER A 14 14.74 18.79 -7.38
N VAL A 15 15.33 19.15 -6.27
CA VAL A 15 15.26 18.41 -5.01
C VAL A 15 15.17 19.40 -3.86
N TYR A 16 14.26 19.12 -2.94
CA TYR A 16 14.15 19.85 -1.68
C TYR A 16 13.67 18.92 -0.58
N GLY A 17 14.14 19.12 0.62
CA GLY A 17 13.79 18.30 1.77
C GLY A 17 13.47 19.16 2.99
N LYS A 18 12.66 18.59 3.88
CA LYS A 18 12.51 19.07 5.25
C LYS A 18 13.14 18.08 6.21
N ALA A 19 13.65 18.58 7.32
CA ALA A 19 14.12 17.81 8.45
C ALA A 19 13.18 18.04 9.62
N GLY A 20 12.77 16.96 10.26
CA GLY A 20 11.88 17.00 11.40
C GLY A 20 10.41 17.22 11.05
N ARG A 21 9.64 17.66 12.05
CA ARG A 21 8.19 17.78 12.01
C ARG A 21 7.75 19.15 11.51
N SER A 22 6.74 19.21 10.66
CA SER A 22 5.97 20.42 10.39
C SER A 22 5.02 20.70 11.54
N ASP A 23 4.74 21.98 11.78
CA ASP A 23 3.74 22.39 12.76
C ASP A 23 2.33 22.15 12.23
N SER A 24 1.92 20.88 12.24
CA SER A 24 0.59 20.45 11.83
C SER A 24 0.19 19.16 12.53
N ALA A 25 -1.12 18.98 12.75
CA ALA A 25 -1.67 17.79 13.39
C ALA A 25 -1.50 16.50 12.52
N THR A 26 -1.26 16.64 11.22
CA THR A 26 -1.18 15.53 10.27
C THR A 26 0.25 15.11 9.93
N ASP A 27 1.26 15.73 10.53
CA ASP A 27 2.66 15.35 10.31
C ASP A 27 3.23 14.60 11.53
N PRO A 28 3.27 13.26 11.50
CA PRO A 28 3.81 12.45 12.59
C PRO A 28 5.33 12.24 12.49
N ALA A 29 6.07 13.12 11.80
CA ALA A 29 7.51 12.95 11.62
C ALA A 29 8.27 13.22 12.92
N PRO A 30 9.21 12.36 13.34
CA PRO A 30 10.15 12.65 14.42
C PRO A 30 11.21 13.67 13.95
N LEU A 31 11.95 14.27 14.89
CA LEU A 31 12.93 15.31 14.59
C LEU A 31 14.07 14.85 13.67
N GLU A 32 14.47 13.59 13.78
CA GLU A 32 15.55 12.99 12.99
C GLU A 32 15.12 12.54 11.59
N MET A 33 13.85 12.63 11.25
CA MET A 33 13.36 12.21 9.95
C MET A 33 13.61 13.27 8.89
N PHE A 34 14.16 12.83 7.74
CA PHE A 34 14.24 13.62 6.52
C PHE A 34 13.16 13.18 5.54
N GLU A 35 12.42 14.12 5.00
CA GLU A 35 11.43 13.89 3.95
C GLU A 35 11.82 14.76 2.74
N THR A 36 12.31 14.10 1.68
CA THR A 36 12.86 14.76 0.51
C THR A 36 11.97 14.54 -0.70
N THR A 37 11.52 15.61 -1.31
CA THR A 37 10.75 15.59 -2.56
C THR A 37 11.67 15.79 -3.75
N ILE A 38 11.61 14.86 -4.69
CA ILE A 38 12.44 14.85 -5.89
C ILE A 38 11.53 15.05 -7.11
N GLN A 39 11.79 16.09 -7.87
CA GLN A 39 11.15 16.30 -9.17
C GLN A 39 12.07 15.80 -10.27
N PHE A 40 11.52 14.97 -11.15
CA PHE A 40 12.23 14.46 -12.30
C PHE A 40 11.96 15.30 -13.54
N LYS A 41 12.90 15.30 -14.46
CA LYS A 41 12.74 15.83 -15.81
C LYS A 41 11.67 15.02 -16.57
N PRO A 42 11.04 15.58 -17.63
CA PRO A 42 10.19 14.81 -18.52
C PRO A 42 10.88 13.55 -19.04
N ARG A 43 10.16 12.46 -19.16
CA ARG A 43 10.74 11.16 -19.61
C ARG A 43 11.49 11.22 -20.94
N SER A 44 11.10 12.13 -21.83
CA SER A 44 11.79 12.38 -23.11
C SER A 44 13.24 12.88 -22.95
N GLN A 45 13.59 13.39 -21.76
CA GLN A 45 14.93 13.89 -21.44
C GLN A 45 15.74 12.91 -20.58
N TRP A 46 15.20 11.72 -20.31
CA TRP A 46 15.90 10.69 -19.56
C TRP A 46 16.93 9.99 -20.46
N ARG A 47 17.98 9.46 -19.85
CA ARG A 47 18.98 8.62 -20.55
C ARG A 47 18.32 7.42 -21.21
N ALA A 48 18.83 7.00 -22.35
CA ALA A 48 18.33 5.84 -23.07
C ALA A 48 18.32 4.59 -22.18
N GLY A 49 17.19 3.88 -22.13
CA GLY A 49 17.00 2.69 -21.31
C GLY A 49 16.80 2.92 -19.83
N MET A 50 16.72 4.19 -19.37
CA MET A 50 16.38 4.51 -17.98
C MET A 50 14.89 4.28 -17.74
N THR A 51 14.59 3.49 -16.72
CA THR A 51 13.23 3.22 -16.23
C THR A 51 13.05 3.79 -14.82
N PRO A 52 11.82 4.00 -14.32
CA PRO A 52 11.61 4.44 -12.95
C PRO A 52 12.30 3.54 -11.92
N ASP A 53 12.24 2.24 -12.10
CA ASP A 53 12.85 1.28 -11.17
C ASP A 53 14.39 1.40 -11.16
N ARG A 54 15.02 1.50 -12.35
CA ARG A 54 16.47 1.73 -12.47
C ARG A 54 16.90 3.05 -11.87
N LEU A 55 16.04 4.08 -12.02
CA LEU A 55 16.30 5.40 -11.44
C LEU A 55 16.29 5.36 -9.92
N VAL A 56 15.32 4.65 -9.33
CA VAL A 56 15.26 4.41 -7.88
C VAL A 56 16.48 3.62 -7.39
N GLU A 57 16.90 2.58 -8.13
CA GLU A 57 18.12 1.82 -7.81
C GLU A 57 19.38 2.69 -7.85
N GLU A 58 19.48 3.60 -8.84
CA GLU A 58 20.61 4.51 -8.96
C GLU A 58 20.61 5.53 -7.82
N LEU A 59 19.46 6.11 -7.48
CA LEU A 59 19.30 7.01 -6.34
C LEU A 59 19.68 6.31 -5.03
N ASP A 60 19.24 5.08 -4.83
CA ASP A 60 19.53 4.31 -3.63
C ASP A 60 21.03 3.99 -3.47
N ARG A 61 21.72 3.76 -4.58
CA ARG A 61 23.18 3.60 -4.59
C ARG A 61 23.94 4.90 -4.35
N THR A 62 23.42 6.00 -4.90
CA THR A 62 24.05 7.34 -4.82
C THR A 62 23.89 7.95 -3.44
N VAL A 63 22.73 7.74 -2.79
CA VAL A 63 22.40 8.34 -1.50
C VAL A 63 22.68 7.33 -0.37
N ARG A 64 23.95 7.02 -0.16
CA ARG A 64 24.38 6.20 0.98
C ARG A 64 25.08 7.08 2.00
N VAL A 65 24.32 7.51 3.00
CA VAL A 65 24.84 8.32 4.11
C VAL A 65 24.84 7.45 5.38
N PRO A 66 25.97 7.29 6.07
CA PRO A 66 26.03 6.52 7.31
C PRO A 66 24.99 7.03 8.32
N GLY A 67 24.24 6.09 8.92
CA GLY A 67 23.19 6.40 9.88
C GLY A 67 21.82 6.76 9.28
N LEU A 68 21.69 6.85 7.95
CA LEU A 68 20.42 7.04 7.27
C LEU A 68 20.00 5.77 6.52
N SER A 69 18.71 5.44 6.62
CA SER A 69 18.06 4.40 5.83
C SER A 69 17.05 5.05 4.89
N ASN A 70 17.17 4.76 3.59
CA ASN A 70 16.30 5.35 2.59
C ASN A 70 15.06 4.48 2.33
N ILE A 71 13.93 5.13 2.11
CA ILE A 71 12.70 4.54 1.62
C ILE A 71 12.20 5.40 0.46
N TRP A 72 12.04 4.78 -0.72
CA TRP A 72 11.66 5.47 -1.95
C TRP A 72 10.19 5.23 -2.27
N VAL A 73 9.37 6.24 -2.15
CA VAL A 73 7.91 6.12 -2.33
C VAL A 73 7.35 7.32 -3.10
N PRO A 74 6.30 7.14 -3.91
CA PRO A 74 5.57 8.25 -4.50
C PRO A 74 4.94 9.11 -3.39
N PRO A 75 5.07 10.45 -3.41
CA PRO A 75 4.72 11.32 -2.28
C PRO A 75 3.23 11.27 -1.93
N ILE A 76 2.34 11.28 -2.92
CA ILE A 76 0.88 11.22 -2.68
C ILE A 76 0.50 9.87 -2.07
N ARG A 77 1.03 8.78 -2.60
CA ARG A 77 0.77 7.43 -2.09
C ARG A 77 1.28 7.28 -0.66
N ASN A 78 2.49 7.75 -0.39
CA ASN A 78 3.06 7.73 0.96
C ASN A 78 2.17 8.48 1.96
N ARG A 79 1.64 9.65 1.56
CA ARG A 79 0.73 10.43 2.41
C ARG A 79 -0.56 9.68 2.71
N ILE A 80 -1.16 9.03 1.72
CA ILE A 80 -2.37 8.22 1.88
C ILE A 80 -2.09 7.01 2.80
N ASP A 81 -1.02 6.26 2.53
CA ASP A 81 -0.64 5.09 3.31
C ASP A 81 -0.37 5.48 4.78
N MET A 82 0.37 6.56 4.99
CA MET A 82 0.69 7.08 6.32
C MET A 82 -0.54 7.52 7.11
N LEU A 83 -1.48 8.24 6.49
CA LEU A 83 -2.71 8.69 7.16
C LEU A 83 -3.65 7.53 7.47
N ALA A 84 -3.69 6.52 6.62
CA ALA A 84 -4.59 5.38 6.78
C ALA A 84 -4.06 4.31 7.73
N THR A 85 -2.75 4.09 7.78
CA THR A 85 -2.12 2.98 8.51
C THR A 85 -1.11 3.44 9.57
N GLY A 86 -0.70 4.69 9.56
CA GLY A 86 0.39 5.23 10.39
C GLY A 86 1.79 4.86 9.90
N ILE A 87 1.91 4.06 8.82
CA ILE A 87 3.18 3.52 8.32
C ILE A 87 3.60 4.26 7.05
N LYS A 88 4.88 4.64 6.99
CA LYS A 88 5.50 5.42 5.90
C LYS A 88 6.22 4.56 4.86
N SER A 89 6.15 3.25 5.00
CA SER A 89 6.81 2.26 4.14
C SER A 89 5.78 1.28 3.57
N PRO A 90 6.13 0.48 2.54
CA PRO A 90 5.24 -0.54 2.01
C PRO A 90 4.74 -1.53 3.07
N VAL A 91 5.60 -1.87 4.04
CA VAL A 91 5.24 -2.71 5.19
C VAL A 91 5.72 -2.06 6.47
N GLY A 92 4.92 -2.14 7.51
CA GLY A 92 5.28 -1.75 8.86
C GLY A 92 4.98 -2.87 9.84
N VAL A 93 5.89 -3.04 10.80
CA VAL A 93 5.65 -3.92 11.95
C VAL A 93 5.43 -3.03 13.15
N LYS A 94 4.31 -3.18 13.82
CA LYS A 94 3.93 -2.43 15.01
C LYS A 94 4.06 -3.33 16.21
N VAL A 95 4.86 -2.93 17.16
CA VAL A 95 5.03 -3.61 18.45
C VAL A 95 4.34 -2.77 19.52
N ALA A 96 3.36 -3.33 20.22
CA ALA A 96 2.65 -2.63 21.27
C ALA A 96 2.83 -3.32 22.63
N GLY A 97 3.00 -2.51 23.68
CA GLY A 97 3.25 -3.01 25.03
C GLY A 97 3.11 -1.94 26.10
N ALA A 98 3.51 -2.28 27.32
CA ALA A 98 3.41 -1.39 28.47
C ALA A 98 4.66 -0.52 28.69
N ASP A 99 5.84 -1.01 28.31
CA ASP A 99 7.13 -0.39 28.59
C ASP A 99 7.91 -0.07 27.32
N LEU A 100 8.40 1.18 27.21
CA LEU A 100 9.13 1.65 26.01
C LEU A 100 10.48 0.98 25.83
N ALA A 101 11.21 0.68 26.89
CA ALA A 101 12.53 0.05 26.78
C ALA A 101 12.41 -1.38 26.24
N THR A 102 11.37 -2.09 26.66
CA THR A 102 11.07 -3.42 26.13
C THR A 102 10.63 -3.36 24.67
N ILE A 103 9.78 -2.36 24.30
CA ILE A 103 9.37 -2.16 22.89
C ILE A 103 10.58 -1.83 22.02
N ASP A 104 11.48 -0.95 22.47
CA ASP A 104 12.71 -0.59 21.73
C ASP A 104 13.61 -1.81 21.49
N ARG A 105 13.80 -2.64 22.50
CA ARG A 105 14.54 -3.90 22.37
C ARG A 105 13.87 -4.86 21.38
N LEU A 106 12.56 -5.05 21.48
CA LEU A 106 11.81 -5.94 20.58
C LEU A 106 11.82 -5.45 19.13
N THR A 107 11.65 -4.15 18.91
CA THR A 107 11.70 -3.57 17.55
C THR A 107 13.10 -3.72 16.94
N GLY A 108 14.17 -3.58 17.74
CA GLY A 108 15.55 -3.84 17.31
C GLY A 108 15.82 -5.31 16.96
N GLN A 109 15.27 -6.25 17.73
CA GLN A 109 15.35 -7.68 17.41
C GLN A 109 14.60 -8.02 16.13
N ILE A 110 13.39 -7.48 15.96
CA ILE A 110 12.57 -7.62 14.74
C ILE A 110 13.29 -7.02 13.53
N GLU A 111 13.88 -5.83 13.66
CA GLU A 111 14.68 -5.21 12.60
C GLU A 111 15.79 -6.15 12.12
N THR A 112 16.53 -6.73 13.08
CA THR A 112 17.65 -7.63 12.79
C THR A 112 17.19 -8.91 12.10
N ALA A 113 16.11 -9.52 12.59
CA ALA A 113 15.52 -10.73 12.02
C ALA A 113 15.00 -10.51 10.59
N ILE A 114 14.28 -9.41 10.36
CA ILE A 114 13.66 -9.08 9.06
C ILE A 114 14.72 -8.75 8.00
N LYS A 115 15.82 -8.10 8.36
CA LYS A 115 16.91 -7.78 7.40
C LYS A 115 17.50 -8.99 6.68
N GLN A 116 17.34 -10.18 7.23
CA GLN A 116 17.85 -11.42 6.65
C GLN A 116 16.90 -12.01 5.59
N VAL A 117 15.66 -11.51 5.51
CA VAL A 117 14.66 -12.07 4.60
C VAL A 117 14.93 -11.60 3.17
N PRO A 118 15.03 -12.51 2.18
CA PRO A 118 15.21 -12.14 0.78
C PRO A 118 14.11 -11.20 0.27
N GLY A 119 14.51 -10.15 -0.44
CA GLY A 119 13.59 -9.12 -0.98
C GLY A 119 13.35 -7.94 -0.03
N VAL A 120 13.85 -7.99 1.21
CA VAL A 120 13.89 -6.82 2.09
C VAL A 120 15.05 -5.93 1.67
N SER A 121 14.76 -4.76 1.17
CA SER A 121 15.74 -3.75 0.75
C SER A 121 16.27 -2.96 1.94
N SER A 122 15.38 -2.60 2.87
CA SER A 122 15.75 -1.97 4.14
C SER A 122 14.73 -2.31 5.22
N ALA A 123 15.19 -2.36 6.47
CA ALA A 123 14.34 -2.41 7.65
C ALA A 123 14.95 -1.46 8.69
N LEU A 124 14.10 -0.63 9.30
CA LEU A 124 14.50 0.38 10.28
C LEU A 124 13.49 0.43 11.43
N ALA A 125 13.93 0.09 12.62
CA ALA A 125 13.16 0.32 13.84
C ALA A 125 13.24 1.79 14.25
N GLU A 126 12.11 2.36 14.67
CA GLU A 126 12.11 3.67 15.35
C GLU A 126 12.97 3.57 16.60
N ARG A 127 13.75 4.62 16.86
CA ARG A 127 14.50 4.74 18.11
C ARG A 127 13.58 5.35 19.15
N LEU A 128 13.18 4.55 20.12
CA LEU A 128 12.27 4.97 21.19
C LEU A 128 13.02 5.50 22.42
N THR A 129 14.32 5.35 22.43
CA THR A 129 15.25 5.84 23.45
C THR A 129 16.36 6.65 22.79
N GLY A 130 16.97 7.58 23.52
CA GLY A 130 18.12 8.36 23.03
C GLY A 130 17.78 9.74 22.47
N GLY A 131 16.56 10.23 22.64
CA GLY A 131 16.26 11.66 22.51
C GLY A 131 16.93 12.42 23.64
N ARG A 132 17.59 13.55 23.34
CA ARG A 132 18.23 14.40 24.35
C ARG A 132 17.35 15.56 24.69
N TYR A 133 17.16 15.78 25.98
CA TYR A 133 16.38 16.87 26.57
C TYR A 133 17.25 17.73 27.46
N ILE A 134 16.91 18.99 27.54
CA ILE A 134 17.42 19.90 28.57
C ILE A 134 16.30 20.10 29.55
N ASP A 135 16.46 19.54 30.73
CA ASP A 135 15.50 19.68 31.80
C ASP A 135 15.84 20.90 32.64
N VAL A 136 14.83 21.73 32.88
CA VAL A 136 14.90 22.87 33.78
C VAL A 136 14.00 22.57 34.96
N ASP A 137 14.60 22.04 36.03
CA ASP A 137 13.93 21.65 37.25
C ASP A 137 13.92 22.83 38.24
N ILE A 138 12.77 23.50 38.37
CA ILE A 138 12.63 24.74 39.16
C ILE A 138 12.58 24.36 40.63
N ARG A 139 13.51 24.93 41.41
CA ARG A 139 13.53 24.82 42.86
C ARG A 139 12.57 25.82 43.45
N ARG A 140 11.39 25.35 43.85
CA ARG A 140 10.26 26.18 44.26
C ARG A 140 10.59 27.07 45.47
N ASP A 141 11.32 26.53 46.42
CA ASP A 141 11.67 27.26 47.66
C ASP A 141 12.68 28.37 47.35
N ASP A 142 13.64 28.14 46.41
CA ASP A 142 14.58 29.15 46.03
C ASP A 142 13.90 30.26 45.21
N ALA A 143 13.02 29.89 44.25
CA ALA A 143 12.25 30.89 43.52
C ALA A 143 11.38 31.76 44.46
N ALA A 144 10.71 31.15 45.44
CA ALA A 144 9.87 31.87 46.42
C ALA A 144 10.64 32.86 47.26
N ARG A 145 11.91 32.60 47.61
CA ARG A 145 12.77 33.56 48.36
C ARG A 145 12.96 34.86 47.59
N TYR A 146 12.95 34.82 46.26
CA TYR A 146 13.05 35.98 45.42
C TYR A 146 11.71 36.57 44.99
N GLY A 147 10.60 35.99 45.48
CA GLY A 147 9.25 36.39 45.13
C GLY A 147 8.80 35.95 43.73
N LEU A 148 9.49 34.96 43.13
CA LEU A 148 9.14 34.35 41.89
C LEU A 148 8.23 33.14 42.12
N ASN A 149 7.20 32.99 41.30
CA ASN A 149 6.44 31.76 41.20
C ASN A 149 6.97 30.91 40.04
N ILE A 150 6.46 29.67 39.89
CA ILE A 150 6.93 28.75 38.85
C ILE A 150 6.64 29.31 37.47
N ALA A 151 5.48 29.94 37.24
CA ALA A 151 5.10 30.49 35.98
C ALA A 151 6.07 31.58 35.51
N ASP A 152 6.51 32.46 36.42
CA ASP A 152 7.46 33.53 36.11
C ASP A 152 8.77 32.95 35.53
N VAL A 153 9.28 31.88 36.14
CA VAL A 153 10.49 31.21 35.64
C VAL A 153 10.24 30.46 34.33
N GLN A 154 9.09 29.78 34.21
CA GLN A 154 8.70 29.09 32.99
C GLN A 154 8.54 30.04 31.79
N ASP A 155 7.94 31.21 31.99
CA ASP A 155 7.75 32.22 30.96
C ASP A 155 9.10 32.77 30.44
N VAL A 156 10.07 32.95 31.34
CA VAL A 156 11.43 33.34 30.94
C VAL A 156 12.07 32.24 30.11
N VAL A 157 11.99 30.98 30.55
CA VAL A 157 12.57 29.85 29.82
C VAL A 157 11.87 29.67 28.46
N ALA A 158 10.56 29.68 28.40
CA ALA A 158 9.78 29.53 27.19
C ALA A 158 10.08 30.67 26.20
N GLY A 159 10.05 31.92 26.66
CA GLY A 159 10.31 33.10 25.83
C GLY A 159 11.76 33.21 25.37
N ALA A 160 12.71 32.99 26.28
CA ALA A 160 14.13 33.13 25.97
C ALA A 160 14.65 32.01 25.07
N VAL A 161 14.28 30.76 25.34
CA VAL A 161 14.79 29.59 24.63
C VAL A 161 13.91 29.21 23.45
N GLY A 162 12.61 29.03 23.67
CA GLY A 162 11.63 28.64 22.64
C GLY A 162 11.26 29.78 21.70
N GLY A 163 11.10 30.95 22.26
CA GLY A 163 10.60 32.14 21.60
C GLY A 163 9.10 32.35 21.86
N MET A 164 8.71 33.62 21.83
CA MET A 164 7.35 34.09 22.04
C MET A 164 6.85 34.82 20.81
N GLU A 165 5.69 34.44 20.30
CA GLU A 165 5.04 35.22 19.24
C GLU A 165 4.49 36.51 19.84
N VAL A 166 5.04 37.65 19.40
CA VAL A 166 4.66 38.99 19.88
C VAL A 166 3.71 39.70 18.91
N GLY A 167 3.48 39.16 17.75
CA GLY A 167 2.60 39.69 16.72
C GLY A 167 2.74 38.97 15.39
N GLN A 168 1.96 39.45 14.41
CA GLN A 168 2.03 38.94 13.05
C GLN A 168 2.10 40.09 12.06
N THR A 169 2.87 39.93 10.99
CA THR A 169 2.80 40.80 9.81
C THR A 169 1.88 40.18 8.77
N VAL A 170 1.18 41.05 8.05
CA VAL A 170 0.20 40.67 7.03
C VAL A 170 0.66 41.22 5.69
N GLU A 171 1.02 40.32 4.75
CA GLU A 171 1.47 40.68 3.42
C GLU A 171 0.57 40.02 2.37
N GLY A 172 -0.45 40.74 1.96
CA GLY A 172 -1.52 40.20 1.10
C GLY A 172 -2.28 39.07 1.81
N LEU A 173 -2.22 37.85 1.26
CA LEU A 173 -2.83 36.65 1.88
C LEU A 173 -1.90 35.95 2.87
N GLN A 174 -0.65 36.34 2.95
CA GLN A 174 0.34 35.71 3.80
C GLN A 174 0.30 36.28 5.22
N ARG A 175 0.61 35.45 6.20
CA ARG A 175 0.72 35.79 7.62
C ARG A 175 2.05 35.27 8.12
N TYR A 176 2.87 36.15 8.69
CA TYR A 176 4.16 35.78 9.26
C TYR A 176 4.19 36.14 10.74
N ALA A 177 4.47 35.14 11.59
CA ALA A 177 4.65 35.35 13.02
C ALA A 177 5.93 36.13 13.30
N ILE A 178 5.84 37.15 14.16
CA ILE A 178 7.00 37.86 14.72
C ILE A 178 7.37 37.13 16.01
N ASN A 179 8.46 36.38 15.99
CA ASN A 179 8.92 35.61 17.13
C ASN A 179 10.08 36.32 17.82
N LEU A 180 9.91 36.62 19.11
CA LEU A 180 10.93 37.19 19.97
C LEU A 180 11.59 36.11 20.82
N ARG A 181 12.90 35.96 20.71
CA ARG A 181 13.71 35.07 21.54
C ARG A 181 15.13 35.59 21.71
N TYR A 182 15.86 35.01 22.65
CA TYR A 182 17.27 35.39 22.83
C TYR A 182 18.13 34.91 21.65
N PRO A 183 19.21 35.66 21.33
CA PRO A 183 20.14 35.25 20.30
C PRO A 183 20.77 33.90 20.63
N ARG A 184 21.29 33.24 19.60
CA ARG A 184 21.73 31.86 19.71
C ARG A 184 22.82 31.64 20.75
N GLU A 185 23.74 32.59 20.85
CA GLU A 185 24.90 32.55 21.74
C GLU A 185 24.52 32.49 23.21
N LEU A 186 23.32 32.97 23.58
CA LEU A 186 22.80 32.94 24.96
C LEU A 186 21.94 31.67 25.26
N ARG A 187 21.81 30.77 24.31
CA ARG A 187 20.94 29.57 24.48
C ARG A 187 21.46 28.31 23.82
N ASP A 188 22.70 28.27 23.31
CA ASP A 188 23.26 27.12 22.56
C ASP A 188 24.09 26.17 23.44
N SER A 189 24.30 26.50 24.70
CA SER A 189 25.05 25.69 25.63
C SER A 189 24.39 25.61 27.02
N LEU A 190 24.66 24.56 27.78
CA LEU A 190 24.21 24.45 29.16
C LEU A 190 24.66 25.61 30.03
N GLU A 191 25.88 26.09 29.81
CA GLU A 191 26.42 27.20 30.57
C GLU A 191 25.73 28.53 30.26
N ALA A 192 25.44 28.77 28.97
CA ALA A 192 24.63 29.92 28.56
C ALA A 192 23.23 29.90 29.20
N LEU A 193 22.61 28.71 29.25
CA LEU A 193 21.31 28.57 29.92
C LEU A 193 21.39 28.74 31.43
N ARG A 194 22.44 28.28 32.09
CA ARG A 194 22.64 28.51 33.55
C ARG A 194 22.76 29.95 33.91
N THR A 195 23.41 30.72 33.06
CA THR A 195 23.63 32.15 33.24
C THR A 195 22.53 33.05 32.65
N LEU A 196 21.41 32.41 32.16
CA LEU A 196 20.28 33.14 31.60
C LEU A 196 19.71 34.12 32.63
N PRO A 197 19.61 35.44 32.32
CA PRO A 197 19.16 36.43 33.32
C PRO A 197 17.66 36.34 33.60
N ILE A 198 17.29 36.43 34.85
CA ILE A 198 15.93 36.55 35.36
C ILE A 198 15.85 37.81 36.21
N VAL A 199 14.75 38.52 36.10
CA VAL A 199 14.49 39.71 36.96
C VAL A 199 13.33 39.34 37.90
N SER A 200 13.58 39.43 39.19
CA SER A 200 12.54 39.22 40.20
C SER A 200 11.53 40.38 40.21
N PRO A 201 10.32 40.18 40.73
CA PRO A 201 9.34 41.27 40.91
C PRO A 201 9.85 42.46 41.77
N ARG A 202 10.90 42.21 42.57
CA ARG A 202 11.57 43.24 43.38
C ARG A 202 12.71 43.93 42.66
N GLY A 203 12.91 43.65 41.36
CA GLY A 203 13.98 44.25 40.56
C GLY A 203 15.37 43.62 40.76
N GLN A 204 15.51 42.53 41.49
CA GLN A 204 16.79 41.84 41.64
C GLN A 204 17.14 41.06 40.38
N ARG A 205 18.40 41.17 39.93
CA ARG A 205 18.93 40.40 38.81
C ARG A 205 19.48 39.07 39.31
N LEU A 206 18.93 37.99 38.82
CA LEU A 206 19.26 36.61 39.12
C LEU A 206 19.70 35.92 37.82
N VAL A 207 20.30 34.75 38.00
CA VAL A 207 20.53 33.83 36.86
C VAL A 207 19.65 32.59 37.05
N LEU A 208 19.33 31.91 35.94
CA LEU A 208 18.43 30.74 35.95
C LEU A 208 18.91 29.64 36.94
N SER A 209 20.23 29.48 37.06
CA SER A 209 20.84 28.52 37.97
C SER A 209 20.56 28.85 39.46
N ASP A 210 20.19 30.09 39.83
CA ASP A 210 19.84 30.44 41.22
C ASP A 210 18.51 29.81 41.64
N VAL A 211 17.59 29.61 40.69
CA VAL A 211 16.22 29.15 40.95
C VAL A 211 15.89 27.81 40.30
N ALA A 212 16.76 27.27 39.43
CA ALA A 212 16.53 26.00 38.75
C ALA A 212 17.80 25.16 38.64
N ARG A 213 17.64 23.85 38.56
CA ARG A 213 18.69 22.90 38.14
C ARG A 213 18.53 22.63 36.67
N ILE A 214 19.60 22.79 35.89
CA ILE A 214 19.62 22.55 34.45
C ILE A 214 20.52 21.35 34.18
N ALA A 215 19.93 20.33 33.56
CA ALA A 215 20.63 19.07 33.26
C ALA A 215 20.24 18.56 31.88
N ILE A 216 21.13 17.78 31.26
CA ILE A 216 20.76 16.98 30.09
C ILE A 216 20.23 15.64 30.59
N SER A 217 19.08 15.24 30.06
CA SER A 217 18.51 13.91 30.27
C SER A 217 18.27 13.21 28.93
N ASP A 218 18.23 11.88 28.99
CA ASP A 218 17.84 11.06 27.85
C ASP A 218 16.37 10.66 28.01
N GLY A 219 15.65 10.65 26.89
CA GLY A 219 14.24 10.29 26.88
C GLY A 219 13.78 9.87 25.48
N PRO A 220 12.51 9.52 25.33
CA PRO A 220 11.97 9.16 24.02
C PRO A 220 11.88 10.38 23.12
N PRO A 221 12.40 10.34 21.89
CA PRO A 221 12.27 11.46 20.94
C PRO A 221 10.83 11.66 20.50
N MET A 222 10.01 10.61 20.55
CA MET A 222 8.59 10.64 20.27
C MET A 222 7.89 9.51 21.03
N LEU A 223 6.73 9.81 21.59
CA LEU A 223 5.83 8.83 22.19
C LEU A 223 4.71 8.51 21.21
N ARG A 224 4.56 7.23 20.86
CA ARG A 224 3.43 6.75 20.07
C ARG A 224 2.53 5.87 20.91
N SER A 225 1.23 6.03 20.70
CA SER A 225 0.23 5.12 21.25
C SER A 225 -0.81 4.76 20.20
N GLU A 226 -1.19 3.50 20.18
CA GLU A 226 -2.31 2.99 19.39
C GLU A 226 -3.21 2.14 20.29
N ASN A 227 -4.52 2.36 20.24
CA ASN A 227 -5.50 1.67 21.08
C ASN A 227 -5.14 1.74 22.59
N ALA A 228 -4.74 2.92 23.05
CA ALA A 228 -4.33 3.21 24.44
C ALA A 228 -3.12 2.37 24.94
N ARG A 229 -2.29 1.84 24.02
CA ARG A 229 -1.04 1.13 24.36
C ARG A 229 0.14 1.84 23.69
N LEU A 230 1.27 1.89 24.39
CA LEU A 230 2.51 2.38 23.79
C LEU A 230 2.89 1.50 22.60
N ALA A 231 3.43 2.10 21.55
CA ALA A 231 3.79 1.42 20.33
C ALA A 231 5.14 1.91 19.77
N GLY A 232 5.87 0.98 19.15
CA GLY A 232 7.06 1.24 18.37
C GLY A 232 6.93 0.60 17.00
N PHE A 233 7.50 1.22 15.97
CA PHE A 233 7.32 0.79 14.59
C PHE A 233 8.65 0.35 13.97
N VAL A 234 8.58 -0.68 13.13
CA VAL A 234 9.68 -1.07 12.23
C VAL A 234 9.19 -0.85 10.80
N TYR A 235 9.85 0.04 10.09
CA TYR A 235 9.56 0.36 8.69
C TYR A 235 10.34 -0.58 7.78
N VAL A 236 9.67 -1.19 6.80
CA VAL A 236 10.28 -2.17 5.91
C VAL A 236 10.01 -1.80 4.47
N ASP A 237 11.08 -1.73 3.66
CA ASP A 237 11.02 -1.60 2.21
C ASP A 237 11.29 -2.96 1.55
N ILE A 238 10.43 -3.31 0.58
CA ILE A 238 10.50 -4.59 -0.14
C ILE A 238 10.64 -4.31 -1.62
N ARG A 239 11.63 -4.96 -2.27
CA ARG A 239 11.87 -4.84 -3.71
C ARG A 239 12.13 -6.19 -4.34
N GLY A 240 11.76 -6.31 -5.62
CA GLY A 240 12.02 -7.50 -6.42
C GLY A 240 11.26 -8.75 -6.01
N ARG A 241 10.28 -8.64 -5.08
CA ARG A 241 9.49 -9.75 -4.56
C ARG A 241 8.03 -9.35 -4.34
N ASP A 242 7.13 -10.33 -4.36
CA ASP A 242 5.73 -10.11 -4.00
C ASP A 242 5.56 -9.79 -2.51
N LEU A 243 4.70 -8.81 -2.24
CA LEU A 243 4.48 -8.29 -0.90
C LEU A 243 3.97 -9.36 0.08
N ARG A 244 3.02 -10.20 -0.35
CA ARG A 244 2.40 -11.23 0.49
C ARG A 244 3.39 -12.31 0.90
N GLY A 245 4.17 -12.84 -0.04
CA GLY A 245 5.18 -13.86 0.22
C GLY A 245 6.28 -13.35 1.13
N ALA A 246 6.75 -12.11 0.90
CA ALA A 246 7.74 -11.48 1.75
C ALA A 246 7.23 -11.30 3.18
N VAL A 247 5.99 -10.77 3.37
CA VAL A 247 5.43 -10.59 4.72
C VAL A 247 5.22 -11.90 5.44
N LYS A 248 4.72 -12.94 4.76
CA LYS A 248 4.57 -14.27 5.38
C LYS A 248 5.88 -14.86 5.86
N GLU A 249 6.95 -14.69 5.09
CA GLU A 249 8.27 -15.15 5.50
C GLU A 249 8.82 -14.33 6.67
N MET A 250 8.67 -13.01 6.64
CA MET A 250 9.01 -12.14 7.77
C MET A 250 8.24 -12.54 9.04
N GLN A 251 6.93 -12.82 8.93
CA GLN A 251 6.11 -13.29 10.05
C GLN A 251 6.68 -14.59 10.66
N ARG A 252 7.06 -15.54 9.80
CA ARG A 252 7.67 -16.79 10.24
C ARG A 252 8.98 -16.55 10.96
N VAL A 253 9.89 -15.78 10.36
CA VAL A 253 11.21 -15.47 10.94
C VAL A 253 11.08 -14.74 12.28
N VAL A 254 10.17 -13.77 12.38
CA VAL A 254 9.91 -13.06 13.65
C VAL A 254 9.35 -14.00 14.70
N ALA A 255 8.42 -14.90 14.35
CA ALA A 255 7.86 -15.85 15.29
C ALA A 255 8.90 -16.88 15.79
N GLU A 256 9.89 -17.22 14.96
CA GLU A 256 10.97 -18.16 15.31
C GLU A 256 12.10 -17.52 16.13
N GLN A 257 12.40 -16.23 15.90
CA GLN A 257 13.61 -15.58 16.44
C GLN A 257 13.34 -14.56 17.53
N VAL A 258 12.11 -14.09 17.69
CA VAL A 258 11.75 -13.04 18.65
C VAL A 258 10.78 -13.58 19.67
N ASP A 259 11.24 -13.69 20.91
CA ASP A 259 10.38 -14.05 22.03
C ASP A 259 9.58 -12.84 22.52
N LEU A 260 8.26 -12.93 22.48
CA LEU A 260 7.34 -11.86 22.89
C LEU A 260 6.90 -12.11 24.34
N PRO A 261 7.26 -11.21 25.27
CA PRO A 261 6.81 -11.32 26.64
C PRO A 261 5.27 -11.18 26.74
N PRO A 262 4.66 -11.75 27.77
CA PRO A 262 3.22 -11.57 28.04
C PRO A 262 2.83 -10.07 28.07
N GLY A 263 1.72 -9.73 27.43
CA GLY A 263 1.26 -8.34 27.32
C GLY A 263 1.81 -7.53 26.15
N TYR A 264 2.77 -8.09 25.38
CA TYR A 264 3.25 -7.47 24.13
C TYR A 264 2.61 -8.12 22.92
N SER A 265 2.44 -7.36 21.86
CA SER A 265 1.84 -7.83 20.62
C SER A 265 2.54 -7.24 19.40
N VAL A 266 2.60 -8.04 18.33
CA VAL A 266 3.11 -7.62 17.03
C VAL A 266 1.97 -7.63 16.03
N SER A 267 1.83 -6.56 15.25
CA SER A 267 0.88 -6.47 14.15
C SER A 267 1.57 -5.97 12.88
N TRP A 268 1.04 -6.37 11.73
CA TRP A 268 1.58 -6.05 10.41
C TRP A 268 0.66 -5.07 9.71
N SER A 269 1.20 -3.97 9.22
CA SER A 269 0.44 -2.85 8.68
C SER A 269 1.10 -2.29 7.40
N GLY A 270 0.60 -1.15 6.91
CA GLY A 270 1.00 -0.57 5.65
C GLY A 270 0.17 -1.13 4.48
N GLN A 271 0.76 -1.23 3.29
CA GLN A 271 0.06 -1.73 2.09
C GLN A 271 -0.42 -3.18 2.25
N PHE A 272 0.25 -3.97 3.09
CA PHE A 272 -0.14 -5.34 3.40
C PHE A 272 -1.54 -5.41 4.05
N GLU A 273 -1.89 -4.45 4.89
CA GLU A 273 -3.20 -4.36 5.54
C GLU A 273 -4.33 -4.19 4.52
N PHE A 274 -4.13 -3.34 3.50
CA PHE A 274 -5.09 -3.21 2.40
C PHE A 274 -5.24 -4.50 1.61
N LEU A 275 -4.13 -5.20 1.37
CA LEU A 275 -4.15 -6.48 0.67
C LEU A 275 -4.91 -7.56 1.47
N GLU A 276 -4.73 -7.62 2.78
CA GLU A 276 -5.46 -8.55 3.64
C GLU A 276 -6.95 -8.24 3.69
N ARG A 277 -7.32 -6.96 3.91
CA ARG A 277 -8.72 -6.52 3.90
C ARG A 277 -9.39 -6.81 2.57
N ALA A 278 -8.72 -6.53 1.45
CA ALA A 278 -9.25 -6.84 0.12
C ALA A 278 -9.43 -8.35 -0.08
N THR A 279 -8.46 -9.16 0.36
CA THR A 279 -8.54 -10.63 0.26
C THR A 279 -9.68 -11.18 1.12
N ALA A 280 -9.86 -10.67 2.33
CA ALA A 280 -10.97 -11.10 3.21
C ALA A 280 -12.34 -10.78 2.58
N LYS A 281 -12.49 -9.59 1.98
CA LYS A 281 -13.71 -9.23 1.24
C LYS A 281 -13.91 -10.11 0.00
N LEU A 282 -12.87 -10.40 -0.77
CA LEU A 282 -12.96 -11.23 -1.97
C LEU A 282 -13.34 -12.67 -1.64
N LYS A 283 -12.90 -13.24 -0.51
CA LYS A 283 -13.30 -14.57 -0.05
C LYS A 283 -14.81 -14.71 0.16
N LEU A 284 -15.50 -13.63 0.47
CA LEU A 284 -16.96 -13.59 0.60
C LEU A 284 -17.63 -13.23 -0.73
N VAL A 285 -17.15 -12.17 -1.38
CA VAL A 285 -17.80 -11.61 -2.58
C VAL A 285 -17.76 -12.60 -3.76
N VAL A 286 -16.63 -13.26 -4.00
CA VAL A 286 -16.50 -14.18 -5.15
C VAL A 286 -17.47 -15.35 -5.08
N PRO A 287 -17.56 -16.13 -3.98
CA PRO A 287 -18.55 -17.20 -3.87
C PRO A 287 -20.01 -16.72 -3.98
N VAL A 288 -20.32 -15.57 -3.36
CA VAL A 288 -21.68 -14.99 -3.45
C VAL A 288 -22.01 -14.61 -4.89
N THR A 289 -21.08 -13.98 -5.60
CA THR A 289 -21.26 -13.62 -7.02
C THR A 289 -21.47 -14.87 -7.89
N LEU A 290 -20.65 -15.91 -7.69
CA LEU A 290 -20.80 -17.19 -8.41
C LEU A 290 -22.15 -17.85 -8.09
N LEU A 291 -22.61 -17.78 -6.84
CA LEU A 291 -23.93 -18.28 -6.45
C LEU A 291 -25.05 -17.51 -7.15
N ILE A 292 -24.95 -16.17 -7.19
CA ILE A 292 -25.94 -15.34 -7.90
C ILE A 292 -25.95 -15.70 -9.40
N ILE A 293 -24.80 -15.82 -10.04
CA ILE A 293 -24.69 -16.26 -11.44
C ILE A 293 -25.36 -17.62 -11.62
N PHE A 294 -25.06 -18.58 -10.75
CA PHE A 294 -25.66 -19.91 -10.80
C PHE A 294 -27.19 -19.87 -10.68
N VAL A 295 -27.72 -19.10 -9.73
CA VAL A 295 -29.18 -18.94 -9.54
C VAL A 295 -29.82 -18.32 -10.78
N LEU A 296 -29.23 -17.27 -11.36
CA LEU A 296 -29.73 -16.65 -12.58
C LEU A 296 -29.72 -17.62 -13.77
N LEU A 297 -28.64 -18.39 -13.92
CA LEU A 297 -28.56 -19.45 -14.93
C LEU A 297 -29.63 -20.51 -14.73
N TYR A 298 -29.85 -20.95 -13.49
CA TYR A 298 -30.88 -21.92 -13.16
C TYR A 298 -32.29 -21.37 -13.46
N LEU A 299 -32.57 -20.13 -13.12
CA LEU A 299 -33.85 -19.49 -13.44
C LEU A 299 -34.09 -19.37 -14.96
N THR A 300 -33.02 -19.11 -15.71
CA THR A 300 -33.08 -18.97 -17.19
C THR A 300 -33.34 -20.34 -17.86
N PHE A 301 -32.61 -21.36 -17.47
CA PHE A 301 -32.66 -22.64 -18.14
C PHE A 301 -33.66 -23.62 -17.47
N ARG A 302 -33.99 -23.40 -16.20
CA ARG A 302 -34.83 -24.26 -15.37
C ARG A 302 -34.34 -25.72 -15.30
N ARG A 303 -33.03 -25.92 -15.55
CA ARG A 303 -32.34 -27.22 -15.50
C ARG A 303 -30.99 -27.09 -14.84
N LEU A 304 -30.69 -27.93 -13.87
CA LEU A 304 -29.45 -27.94 -13.12
C LEU A 304 -28.25 -28.36 -13.99
N ASP A 305 -28.42 -29.33 -14.85
CA ASP A 305 -27.40 -29.86 -15.76
C ASP A 305 -26.88 -28.75 -16.70
N GLU A 306 -27.77 -27.94 -17.23
CA GLU A 306 -27.44 -26.83 -18.14
C GLU A 306 -26.77 -25.68 -17.41
N ALA A 307 -27.24 -25.29 -16.21
CA ALA A 307 -26.60 -24.27 -15.39
C ALA A 307 -25.19 -24.71 -14.94
N LEU A 308 -25.02 -25.93 -14.51
CA LEU A 308 -23.72 -26.50 -14.13
C LEU A 308 -22.75 -26.58 -15.31
N LEU A 309 -23.25 -26.92 -16.50
CA LEU A 309 -22.43 -26.92 -17.72
C LEU A 309 -21.77 -25.57 -17.95
N ILE A 310 -22.54 -24.48 -17.87
CA ILE A 310 -22.02 -23.12 -18.05
C ILE A 310 -21.03 -22.76 -16.95
N MET A 311 -21.38 -23.06 -15.69
CA MET A 311 -20.48 -22.81 -14.56
C MET A 311 -19.15 -23.56 -14.72
N ALA A 312 -19.18 -24.79 -15.24
CA ALA A 312 -17.98 -25.59 -15.48
C ALA A 312 -17.08 -25.01 -16.60
N THR A 313 -17.60 -24.14 -17.47
CA THR A 313 -16.78 -23.47 -18.50
C THR A 313 -16.01 -22.27 -17.98
N LEU A 314 -16.40 -21.67 -16.84
CA LEU A 314 -15.74 -20.47 -16.31
C LEU A 314 -14.25 -20.68 -15.98
N PRO A 315 -13.82 -21.77 -15.33
CA PRO A 315 -12.40 -22.01 -15.08
C PRO A 315 -11.53 -22.03 -16.36
N PHE A 316 -12.08 -22.56 -17.45
CA PHE A 316 -11.34 -22.58 -18.72
C PHE A 316 -11.13 -21.19 -19.32
N ALA A 317 -12.08 -20.27 -19.10
CA ALA A 317 -11.91 -18.88 -19.51
C ALA A 317 -10.77 -18.18 -18.77
N LEU A 318 -10.56 -18.52 -17.49
CA LEU A 318 -9.51 -17.92 -16.67
C LEU A 318 -8.10 -18.31 -17.12
N VAL A 319 -7.94 -19.45 -17.79
CA VAL A 319 -6.62 -19.96 -18.24
C VAL A 319 -5.89 -18.93 -19.11
N GLY A 320 -6.54 -18.38 -20.12
CA GLY A 320 -5.93 -17.37 -21.01
C GLY A 320 -5.55 -16.08 -20.25
N GLY A 321 -6.35 -15.69 -19.29
CA GLY A 321 -6.06 -14.54 -18.43
C GLY A 321 -4.80 -14.75 -17.57
N VAL A 322 -4.62 -15.95 -17.01
CA VAL A 322 -3.42 -16.32 -16.23
C VAL A 322 -2.18 -16.32 -17.11
N TRP A 323 -2.25 -16.93 -18.29
CA TRP A 323 -1.14 -16.96 -19.25
C TRP A 323 -0.74 -15.56 -19.73
N PHE A 324 -1.70 -14.70 -19.99
CA PHE A 324 -1.41 -13.36 -20.47
C PHE A 324 -0.82 -12.47 -19.37
N LEU A 325 -1.27 -12.60 -18.12
CA LEU A 325 -0.63 -11.95 -16.98
C LEU A 325 0.83 -12.40 -16.82
N TRP A 326 1.08 -13.69 -16.95
CA TRP A 326 2.43 -14.25 -16.85
C TRP A 326 3.33 -13.73 -18.00
N LEU A 327 2.82 -13.70 -19.22
CA LEU A 327 3.54 -13.18 -20.40
C LEU A 327 3.95 -11.72 -20.24
N LEU A 328 3.10 -10.91 -19.62
CA LEU A 328 3.36 -9.49 -19.34
C LEU A 328 4.22 -9.27 -18.09
N GLY A 329 4.60 -10.31 -17.36
CA GLY A 329 5.37 -10.20 -16.11
C GLY A 329 4.61 -9.55 -14.96
N HIS A 330 3.28 -9.54 -15.01
CA HIS A 330 2.45 -8.94 -13.97
C HIS A 330 2.16 -9.93 -12.84
N ASN A 331 2.45 -9.53 -11.60
CA ASN A 331 2.04 -10.28 -10.42
C ASN A 331 0.52 -10.20 -10.20
N LEU A 332 -0.05 -11.27 -9.61
CA LEU A 332 -1.44 -11.27 -9.21
C LEU A 332 -1.69 -10.17 -8.16
N SER A 333 -2.65 -9.31 -8.45
CA SER A 333 -3.03 -8.16 -7.62
C SER A 333 -4.54 -8.07 -7.47
N VAL A 334 -5.03 -7.22 -6.58
CA VAL A 334 -6.46 -6.93 -6.46
C VAL A 334 -7.04 -6.45 -7.79
N ALA A 335 -6.31 -5.60 -8.52
CA ALA A 335 -6.70 -5.13 -9.85
C ALA A 335 -6.85 -6.28 -10.85
N SER A 336 -5.91 -7.24 -10.87
CA SER A 336 -6.00 -8.44 -11.73
C SER A 336 -7.21 -9.30 -11.38
N VAL A 337 -7.52 -9.46 -10.07
CA VAL A 337 -8.71 -10.22 -9.63
C VAL A 337 -10.00 -9.56 -10.10
N VAL A 338 -10.10 -8.24 -10.06
CA VAL A 338 -11.25 -7.50 -10.63
C VAL A 338 -11.39 -7.79 -12.13
N GLY A 339 -10.28 -7.81 -12.88
CA GLY A 339 -10.27 -8.20 -14.28
C GLY A 339 -10.76 -9.63 -14.52
N PHE A 340 -10.39 -10.58 -13.65
CA PHE A 340 -10.90 -11.96 -13.70
C PHE A 340 -12.40 -12.06 -13.39
N ILE A 341 -12.92 -11.27 -12.46
CA ILE A 341 -14.36 -11.22 -12.16
C ILE A 341 -15.14 -10.71 -13.39
N ALA A 342 -14.66 -9.65 -14.02
CA ALA A 342 -15.26 -9.13 -15.25
C ALA A 342 -15.20 -10.16 -16.39
N LEU A 343 -14.07 -10.84 -16.58
CA LEU A 343 -13.90 -11.93 -17.54
C LEU A 343 -14.90 -13.07 -17.28
N ALA A 344 -15.12 -13.46 -16.03
CA ALA A 344 -16.05 -14.54 -15.70
C ALA A 344 -17.50 -14.20 -16.13
N GLY A 345 -17.92 -12.93 -15.99
CA GLY A 345 -19.22 -12.46 -16.49
C GLY A 345 -19.36 -12.62 -18.01
N VAL A 346 -18.39 -12.18 -18.78
CA VAL A 346 -18.39 -12.31 -20.23
C VAL A 346 -18.27 -13.77 -20.69
N ALA A 347 -17.48 -14.57 -19.97
CA ALA A 347 -17.37 -16.02 -20.28
C ALA A 347 -18.69 -16.75 -20.03
N ALA A 348 -19.43 -16.40 -18.98
CA ALA A 348 -20.78 -16.94 -18.74
C ALA A 348 -21.72 -16.59 -19.89
N GLU A 349 -21.70 -15.35 -20.39
CA GLU A 349 -22.50 -14.90 -21.56
C GLU A 349 -22.20 -15.78 -22.79
N PHE A 350 -20.93 -16.03 -23.09
CA PHE A 350 -20.56 -16.90 -24.22
C PHE A 350 -21.08 -18.32 -24.06
N GLY A 351 -21.10 -18.85 -22.83
CA GLY A 351 -21.66 -20.16 -22.52
C GLY A 351 -23.18 -20.20 -22.69
N VAL A 352 -23.89 -19.21 -22.14
CA VAL A 352 -25.36 -19.07 -22.22
C VAL A 352 -25.82 -19.02 -23.66
N ILE A 353 -25.25 -18.10 -24.44
CA ILE A 353 -25.66 -17.92 -25.82
C ILE A 353 -25.37 -19.20 -26.65
N MET A 354 -24.23 -19.84 -26.46
CA MET A 354 -23.93 -21.10 -27.15
C MET A 354 -24.99 -22.16 -26.81
N LEU A 355 -25.29 -22.34 -25.54
CA LEU A 355 -26.24 -23.35 -25.11
C LEU A 355 -27.66 -23.11 -25.65
N ILE A 356 -28.12 -21.85 -25.72
CA ILE A 356 -29.43 -21.49 -26.28
C ILE A 356 -29.51 -21.92 -27.76
N TYR A 357 -28.49 -21.63 -28.57
CA TYR A 357 -28.48 -22.03 -29.99
C TYR A 357 -28.39 -23.54 -30.19
N LEU A 358 -27.61 -24.23 -29.36
CA LEU A 358 -27.56 -25.71 -29.39
C LEU A 358 -28.93 -26.32 -29.03
N LYS A 359 -29.61 -25.75 -28.04
CA LYS A 359 -30.98 -26.19 -27.66
C LYS A 359 -31.99 -25.96 -28.76
N GLN A 360 -31.95 -24.77 -29.37
CA GLN A 360 -32.88 -24.44 -30.45
C GLN A 360 -32.65 -25.35 -31.67
N ALA A 361 -31.42 -25.51 -32.12
CA ALA A 361 -31.11 -26.42 -33.24
C ALA A 361 -31.52 -27.87 -32.93
N TRP A 362 -31.36 -28.35 -31.68
CA TRP A 362 -31.81 -29.67 -31.30
C TRP A 362 -33.34 -29.77 -31.20
N GLN A 363 -34.01 -28.76 -30.68
CA GLN A 363 -35.48 -28.75 -30.60
C GLN A 363 -36.10 -28.76 -32.00
N ASP A 364 -35.58 -28.02 -32.96
CA ASP A 364 -36.01 -28.00 -34.37
C ASP A 364 -35.94 -29.43 -34.99
N ARG A 365 -34.91 -30.23 -34.62
CA ARG A 365 -34.78 -31.61 -35.04
C ARG A 365 -35.78 -32.54 -34.40
N ILE A 366 -36.02 -32.34 -33.08
CA ILE A 366 -37.05 -33.13 -32.36
C ILE A 366 -38.43 -32.86 -32.95
N ASP A 367 -38.76 -31.60 -33.24
CA ASP A 367 -40.06 -31.20 -33.82
C ASP A 367 -40.25 -31.76 -35.22
N ALA A 368 -39.12 -31.98 -35.95
CA ALA A 368 -39.11 -32.67 -37.24
C ALA A 368 -39.09 -34.20 -37.12
N GLY A 369 -39.24 -34.77 -35.90
CA GLY A 369 -39.26 -36.21 -35.70
C GLY A 369 -37.88 -36.91 -35.76
N ARG A 370 -36.78 -36.14 -35.75
CA ARG A 370 -35.40 -36.69 -35.88
C ARG A 370 -34.73 -36.68 -34.50
N THR A 371 -34.65 -37.83 -33.86
CA THR A 371 -34.09 -37.98 -32.51
C THR A 371 -32.87 -38.88 -32.44
N ASP A 372 -32.35 -39.29 -33.57
CA ASP A 372 -31.15 -40.14 -33.72
C ASP A 372 -29.84 -39.40 -33.44
N GLU A 373 -28.75 -40.14 -33.15
CA GLU A 373 -27.44 -39.54 -32.82
C GLU A 373 -26.85 -38.73 -33.99
N PRO A 374 -26.97 -39.14 -35.26
CA PRO A 374 -26.56 -38.31 -36.39
C PRO A 374 -27.26 -36.95 -36.42
N SER A 375 -28.55 -36.89 -36.19
CA SER A 375 -29.34 -35.65 -36.13
C SER A 375 -28.93 -34.74 -34.95
N LEU A 376 -28.56 -35.33 -33.81
CA LEU A 376 -27.98 -34.60 -32.71
C LEU A 376 -26.62 -33.94 -33.07
N LEU A 377 -25.76 -34.68 -33.79
CA LEU A 377 -24.48 -34.14 -34.23
C LEU A 377 -24.64 -33.03 -35.28
N GLU A 378 -25.60 -33.15 -36.20
CA GLU A 378 -25.96 -32.10 -37.13
C GLU A 378 -26.45 -30.82 -36.44
N ALA A 379 -27.36 -30.99 -35.45
CA ALA A 379 -27.87 -29.87 -34.66
C ALA A 379 -26.78 -29.17 -33.87
N ILE A 380 -25.86 -29.93 -33.27
CA ILE A 380 -24.70 -29.37 -32.57
C ILE A 380 -23.78 -28.62 -33.52
N ARG A 381 -23.51 -29.17 -34.71
CA ARG A 381 -22.69 -28.49 -35.72
C ARG A 381 -23.33 -27.22 -36.19
N GLU A 382 -24.61 -27.23 -36.51
CA GLU A 382 -25.37 -26.08 -36.95
C GLU A 382 -25.38 -24.96 -35.89
N GLY A 383 -25.77 -25.28 -34.65
CA GLY A 383 -25.83 -24.34 -33.55
C GLY A 383 -24.45 -23.72 -33.21
N ALA A 384 -23.37 -24.54 -33.30
CA ALA A 384 -22.02 -24.06 -33.05
C ALA A 384 -21.52 -23.14 -34.19
N VAL A 385 -21.70 -23.53 -35.45
CA VAL A 385 -21.23 -22.78 -36.63
C VAL A 385 -21.89 -21.40 -36.69
N LEU A 386 -23.23 -21.33 -36.44
CA LEU A 386 -23.95 -20.06 -36.45
C LEU A 386 -23.39 -19.03 -35.46
N ARG A 387 -22.70 -19.50 -34.44
CA ARG A 387 -22.15 -18.63 -33.35
C ARG A 387 -20.68 -18.26 -33.55
N VAL A 388 -19.94 -18.85 -34.48
CA VAL A 388 -18.52 -18.53 -34.73
C VAL A 388 -18.33 -17.07 -35.09
N ARG A 389 -19.06 -16.59 -36.10
CA ARG A 389 -18.93 -15.18 -36.58
C ARG A 389 -19.33 -14.14 -35.53
N PRO A 390 -20.53 -14.21 -34.89
CA PRO A 390 -20.89 -13.25 -33.86
C PRO A 390 -19.92 -13.22 -32.68
N LYS A 391 -19.43 -14.39 -32.20
CA LYS A 391 -18.45 -14.45 -31.12
C LYS A 391 -17.12 -13.82 -31.53
N ALA A 392 -16.62 -14.10 -32.72
CA ALA A 392 -15.40 -13.48 -33.24
C ALA A 392 -15.51 -11.94 -33.28
N MET A 393 -16.67 -11.43 -33.70
CA MET A 393 -16.91 -9.98 -33.74
C MET A 393 -16.92 -9.37 -32.34
N THR A 394 -17.60 -9.99 -31.37
CA THR A 394 -17.62 -9.52 -29.96
C THR A 394 -16.22 -9.51 -29.36
N VAL A 395 -15.46 -10.61 -29.55
CA VAL A 395 -14.07 -10.70 -29.10
C VAL A 395 -13.20 -9.60 -29.70
N ALA A 396 -13.27 -9.44 -31.02
CA ALA A 396 -12.50 -8.41 -31.73
C ALA A 396 -12.81 -6.99 -31.20
N THR A 397 -14.08 -6.69 -30.98
CA THR A 397 -14.52 -5.39 -30.45
C THR A 397 -13.99 -5.15 -29.04
N ILE A 398 -14.13 -6.11 -28.13
CA ILE A 398 -13.66 -5.97 -26.74
C ILE A 398 -12.14 -5.88 -26.70
N VAL A 399 -11.43 -6.75 -27.42
CA VAL A 399 -9.97 -6.72 -27.46
C VAL A 399 -9.48 -5.40 -28.06
N ALA A 400 -10.05 -4.94 -29.19
CA ALA A 400 -9.71 -3.64 -29.78
C ALA A 400 -9.96 -2.46 -28.85
N GLY A 401 -11.02 -2.52 -28.03
CA GLY A 401 -11.33 -1.50 -27.03
C GLY A 401 -10.35 -1.50 -25.82
N LEU A 402 -9.78 -2.66 -25.49
CA LEU A 402 -8.83 -2.80 -24.39
C LEU A 402 -7.37 -2.61 -24.78
N LEU A 403 -7.00 -2.86 -26.04
CA LEU A 403 -5.62 -2.74 -26.52
C LEU A 403 -4.98 -1.37 -26.25
N PRO A 404 -5.65 -0.22 -26.45
CA PRO A 404 -5.05 1.09 -26.19
C PRO A 404 -4.57 1.28 -24.75
N LEU A 405 -5.13 0.54 -23.78
CA LEU A 405 -4.72 0.63 -22.38
C LEU A 405 -3.27 0.16 -22.17
N PHE A 406 -2.76 -0.74 -23.02
CA PHE A 406 -1.39 -1.27 -22.90
C PHE A 406 -0.33 -0.29 -23.43
N TRP A 407 -0.71 0.68 -24.25
CA TRP A 407 0.20 1.73 -24.75
C TRP A 407 0.13 3.02 -23.93
N GLY A 408 -0.82 3.10 -22.99
CA GLY A 408 -0.94 4.24 -22.09
C GLY A 408 0.27 4.33 -21.15
N SER A 409 0.87 5.52 -21.04
CA SER A 409 2.02 5.80 -20.17
C SER A 409 1.71 6.82 -19.06
N GLY A 410 0.45 7.21 -18.90
CA GLY A 410 0.01 8.15 -17.86
C GLY A 410 -0.04 7.52 -16.47
N THR A 411 -0.02 8.36 -15.42
CA THR A 411 -0.20 7.93 -14.03
C THR A 411 -1.53 7.17 -13.88
N GLY A 412 -1.48 5.96 -13.29
CA GLY A 412 -2.63 5.07 -13.14
C GLY A 412 -2.82 4.08 -14.30
N SER A 413 -2.09 4.22 -15.42
CA SER A 413 -2.15 3.26 -16.53
C SER A 413 -1.76 1.84 -16.10
N GLU A 414 -0.84 1.70 -15.14
CA GLU A 414 -0.42 0.40 -14.60
C GLU A 414 -1.58 -0.38 -13.95
N VAL A 415 -2.50 0.32 -13.28
CA VAL A 415 -3.69 -0.30 -12.66
C VAL A 415 -4.65 -0.77 -13.75
N MET A 416 -4.90 0.08 -14.76
CA MET A 416 -5.77 -0.25 -15.88
C MET A 416 -5.23 -1.41 -16.72
N GLN A 417 -3.91 -1.46 -16.96
CA GLN A 417 -3.24 -2.56 -17.64
C GLN A 417 -3.40 -3.88 -16.87
N ARG A 418 -3.29 -3.86 -15.54
CA ARG A 418 -3.48 -5.05 -14.70
C ARG A 418 -4.93 -5.54 -14.66
N ILE A 419 -5.92 -4.67 -14.83
CA ILE A 419 -7.33 -5.05 -14.98
C ILE A 419 -7.57 -5.61 -16.40
N ALA A 420 -7.04 -4.95 -17.42
CA ALA A 420 -7.25 -5.34 -18.81
C ALA A 420 -6.54 -6.64 -19.18
N ALA A 421 -5.38 -6.93 -18.60
CA ALA A 421 -4.56 -8.09 -18.97
C ALA A 421 -5.33 -9.44 -18.85
N PRO A 422 -5.94 -9.81 -17.72
CA PRO A 422 -6.71 -11.06 -17.65
C PRO A 422 -7.92 -11.05 -18.58
N MET A 423 -8.54 -9.89 -18.82
CA MET A 423 -9.65 -9.78 -19.75
C MET A 423 -9.22 -10.07 -21.19
N VAL A 424 -8.15 -9.45 -21.68
CA VAL A 424 -7.66 -9.68 -23.05
C VAL A 424 -7.22 -11.13 -23.24
N GLY A 425 -6.44 -11.69 -22.31
CA GLY A 425 -6.01 -13.09 -22.39
C GLY A 425 -7.19 -14.07 -22.37
N GLY A 426 -8.15 -13.83 -21.46
CA GLY A 426 -9.33 -14.67 -21.34
C GLY A 426 -10.31 -14.52 -22.50
N MET A 427 -10.39 -13.35 -23.13
CA MET A 427 -11.22 -13.13 -24.34
C MET A 427 -10.71 -13.92 -25.56
N ILE A 428 -9.48 -14.36 -25.57
CA ILE A 428 -8.96 -15.27 -26.59
C ILE A 428 -9.33 -16.71 -26.24
N SER A 429 -9.12 -17.15 -25.02
CA SER A 429 -9.33 -18.53 -24.59
C SER A 429 -10.81 -18.89 -24.40
N ALA A 430 -11.63 -18.00 -23.81
CA ALA A 430 -13.03 -18.28 -23.49
C ALA A 430 -13.89 -18.63 -24.71
N PRO A 431 -13.86 -17.91 -25.84
CA PRO A 431 -14.60 -18.26 -27.05
C PRO A 431 -14.16 -19.57 -27.66
N LEU A 432 -12.82 -19.79 -27.78
CA LEU A 432 -12.25 -21.02 -28.32
C LEU A 432 -12.72 -22.24 -27.51
N LEU A 433 -12.56 -22.17 -26.20
CA LEU A 433 -12.96 -23.26 -25.31
C LEU A 433 -14.49 -23.45 -25.27
N SER A 434 -15.26 -22.35 -25.29
CA SER A 434 -16.75 -22.47 -25.35
C SER A 434 -17.23 -23.09 -26.66
N LEU A 435 -16.54 -22.86 -27.79
CA LEU A 435 -16.86 -23.47 -29.08
C LEU A 435 -16.52 -24.98 -29.13
N LEU A 436 -15.59 -25.42 -28.31
CA LEU A 436 -15.17 -26.86 -28.27
C LEU A 436 -15.83 -27.58 -27.07
N VAL A 437 -15.74 -27.05 -25.89
CA VAL A 437 -16.16 -27.73 -24.64
C VAL A 437 -17.67 -27.78 -24.53
N VAL A 438 -18.39 -26.68 -24.77
CA VAL A 438 -19.85 -26.64 -24.61
C VAL A 438 -20.56 -27.61 -25.55
N PRO A 439 -20.24 -27.68 -26.87
CA PRO A 439 -20.85 -28.66 -27.77
C PRO A 439 -20.57 -30.12 -27.38
N VAL A 440 -19.33 -30.41 -26.96
CA VAL A 440 -18.95 -31.79 -26.55
C VAL A 440 -19.72 -32.18 -25.27
N MET A 441 -19.75 -31.30 -24.27
CA MET A 441 -20.50 -31.57 -23.03
C MET A 441 -22.02 -31.68 -23.29
N TYR A 442 -22.55 -30.85 -24.19
CA TYR A 442 -23.96 -30.91 -24.58
C TYR A 442 -24.28 -32.22 -25.26
N ARG A 443 -23.40 -32.75 -26.13
CA ARG A 443 -23.52 -34.10 -26.73
C ARG A 443 -23.60 -35.18 -25.64
N LEU A 444 -22.67 -35.16 -24.67
CA LEU A 444 -22.62 -36.13 -23.58
C LEU A 444 -23.91 -36.13 -22.72
N MET A 445 -24.48 -34.94 -22.51
CA MET A 445 -25.72 -34.76 -21.73
C MET A 445 -26.97 -35.21 -22.50
N ARG A 446 -26.99 -35.05 -23.81
CA ARG A 446 -28.17 -35.36 -24.67
C ARG A 446 -28.06 -36.68 -25.43
N ARG A 447 -26.94 -37.37 -25.30
CA ARG A 447 -26.77 -38.67 -25.95
C ARG A 447 -27.93 -39.58 -25.55
N PRO A 448 -28.69 -40.13 -26.49
CA PRO A 448 -29.74 -41.10 -26.18
C PRO A 448 -29.11 -42.23 -25.36
N ARG A 449 -29.58 -42.42 -24.11
CA ARG A 449 -29.18 -43.58 -23.30
C ARG A 449 -29.62 -44.82 -24.12
N GLY A 450 -28.65 -45.55 -24.64
CA GLY A 450 -28.82 -46.57 -25.62
C GLY A 450 -29.95 -47.52 -25.30
N GLY A 451 -30.72 -47.81 -26.31
CA GLY A 451 -31.36 -49.14 -26.42
C GLY A 451 -30.26 -50.23 -26.51
N PRO A 452 -30.55 -51.43 -26.10
CA PRO A 452 -29.59 -52.52 -26.01
C PRO A 452 -28.89 -52.78 -27.35
N PRO A 453 -27.69 -53.43 -27.31
CA PRO A 453 -26.87 -53.67 -28.47
C PRO A 453 -27.58 -54.49 -29.55
#